data_819fcea918d3a38e5e7ee210030e3ba4
#
_entry.id   819fcea918d3a38e5e7ee210030e3ba4
#
_cell.length_a   1.000
_cell.length_b   1.000
_cell.length_c   1.000
_cell.angle_alpha   90.00
_cell.angle_beta   90.00
_cell.angle_gamma   90.00
#
_symmetry.space_group_name_H-M   'P 1'
#
loop_
_entity.id
_entity.type
_entity.pdbx_description
1 polymer ?
#
loop_
_entity_poly.entity_id
_entity_poly.type
_entity_poly.pdbx_seq_one_letter_code
_entity_poly.pdbx_strand_id
1 'polypeptide(L)'
;LNVMEAAALVLQEMGISLELTVVSAHRTPQRMINYASSAAHRGLKVIIAGAGGAAHLPGMVASVTTLPVIGVPIKSSNSIDGWDSVLSILQMPNGVPVATVALNAAKNAGLLAAQIIGAFDASVAEKMAQYKTDMKHAVEEKAAGMKSKWPNQFDM
;
A
#
# COMPACT_ATOMS: atom_id res chain seq x y z
N LEU A 1 -3.96 13.35 1.00
CA LEU A 1 -2.61 13.10 0.49
C LEU A 1 -1.69 12.58 1.59
N ASN A 2 -1.75 13.17 2.80
CA ASN A 2 -0.80 12.88 3.90
C ASN A 2 -0.64 11.39 4.23
N VAL A 3 -1.72 10.59 4.23
CA VAL A 3 -1.63 9.14 4.48
C VAL A 3 -0.89 8.43 3.35
N MET A 4 -1.16 8.79 2.09
CA MET A 4 -0.60 8.12 0.92
C MET A 4 0.89 8.41 0.67
N GLU A 5 1.40 9.50 1.23
CA GLU A 5 2.82 9.88 1.15
C GLU A 5 3.73 8.78 1.69
N ALA A 6 3.31 8.06 2.74
CA ALA A 6 4.07 6.95 3.30
C ALA A 6 4.30 5.79 2.30
N ALA A 7 3.40 5.58 1.34
CA ALA A 7 3.61 4.62 0.26
C ALA A 7 4.66 5.13 -0.73
N ALA A 8 4.61 6.42 -1.09
CA ALA A 8 5.58 7.02 -2.01
C ALA A 8 7.01 6.98 -1.43
N LEU A 9 7.16 7.34 -0.16
CA LEU A 9 8.46 7.35 0.51
C LEU A 9 9.10 5.95 0.55
N VAL A 10 8.35 4.93 0.94
CA VAL A 10 8.90 3.57 0.99
C VAL A 10 9.25 3.03 -0.41
N LEU A 11 8.49 3.38 -1.45
CA LEU A 11 8.84 3.01 -2.83
C LEU A 11 10.14 3.69 -3.28
N GLN A 12 10.35 4.96 -2.92
CA GLN A 12 11.61 5.67 -3.19
C GLN A 12 12.79 5.02 -2.44
N GLU A 13 12.62 4.64 -1.17
CA GLU A 13 13.63 3.89 -0.40
C GLU A 13 14.01 2.57 -1.10
N MET A 14 13.01 1.89 -1.68
CA MET A 14 13.25 0.66 -2.47
C MET A 14 13.82 0.93 -3.87
N GLY A 15 13.99 2.20 -4.26
CA GLY A 15 14.49 2.59 -5.59
C GLY A 15 13.50 2.33 -6.72
N ILE A 16 12.22 2.28 -6.41
CA ILE A 16 11.15 2.07 -7.38
C ILE A 16 10.64 3.43 -7.86
N SER A 17 10.67 3.62 -9.19
CA SER A 17 10.09 4.81 -9.81
C SER A 17 8.57 4.80 -9.65
N LEU A 18 7.99 5.98 -9.42
CA LEU A 18 6.56 6.11 -9.19
C LEU A 18 5.94 7.32 -9.89
N GLU A 19 4.68 7.21 -10.24
CA GLU A 19 3.80 8.33 -10.58
C GLU A 19 2.88 8.61 -9.39
N LEU A 20 2.69 9.87 -9.04
CA LEU A 20 1.74 10.29 -8.01
C LEU A 20 0.73 11.24 -8.61
N THR A 21 -0.56 10.94 -8.47
CA THR A 21 -1.64 11.79 -8.97
C THR A 21 -2.86 11.77 -8.05
N VAL A 22 -3.76 12.73 -8.26
CA VAL A 22 -5.05 12.79 -7.60
C VAL A 22 -6.15 12.60 -8.63
N VAL A 23 -6.99 11.61 -8.40
CA VAL A 23 -8.22 11.34 -9.16
C VAL A 23 -9.39 11.11 -8.20
N SER A 24 -10.61 11.23 -8.66
CA SER A 24 -11.79 10.92 -7.87
C SER A 24 -12.76 10.09 -8.69
N ALA A 25 -13.17 8.95 -8.14
CA ALA A 25 -14.19 8.10 -8.78
C ALA A 25 -15.51 8.85 -9.02
N HIS A 26 -15.88 9.75 -8.11
CA HIS A 26 -17.16 10.47 -8.17
C HIS A 26 -17.08 11.84 -8.85
N ARG A 27 -15.94 12.56 -8.74
CA ARG A 27 -15.81 13.94 -9.21
C ARG A 27 -15.03 14.08 -10.51
N THR A 28 -14.13 13.13 -10.80
CA THR A 28 -13.34 13.11 -12.04
C THR A 28 -13.28 11.70 -12.63
N PRO A 29 -14.44 11.04 -12.90
CA PRO A 29 -14.49 9.63 -13.32
C PRO A 29 -13.71 9.40 -14.60
N GLN A 30 -13.83 10.27 -15.60
CA GLN A 30 -13.10 10.12 -16.87
C GLN A 30 -11.58 10.20 -16.67
N ARG A 31 -11.08 11.12 -15.80
CA ARG A 31 -9.66 11.20 -15.48
C ARG A 31 -9.17 9.91 -14.81
N MET A 32 -9.95 9.34 -13.90
CA MET A 32 -9.63 8.07 -13.25
C MET A 32 -9.56 6.92 -14.27
N ILE A 33 -10.56 6.80 -15.16
CA ILE A 33 -10.59 5.78 -16.19
C ILE A 33 -9.40 5.90 -17.13
N ASN A 34 -9.11 7.10 -17.63
CA ASN A 34 -7.97 7.35 -18.52
C ASN A 34 -6.63 7.01 -17.84
N TYR A 35 -6.47 7.37 -16.57
CA TYR A 35 -5.27 7.04 -15.81
C TYR A 35 -5.09 5.53 -15.66
N ALA A 36 -6.11 4.82 -15.20
CA ALA A 36 -6.02 3.39 -14.92
C ALA A 36 -5.89 2.52 -16.18
N SER A 37 -6.65 2.81 -17.23
CA SER A 37 -6.60 2.06 -18.49
C SER A 37 -5.30 2.23 -19.26
N SER A 38 -4.64 3.38 -19.16
CA SER A 38 -3.35 3.62 -19.81
C SER A 38 -2.14 3.22 -18.98
N ALA A 39 -2.32 2.87 -17.69
CA ALA A 39 -1.22 2.64 -16.75
C ALA A 39 -0.23 1.57 -17.21
N ALA A 40 -0.71 0.42 -17.71
CA ALA A 40 0.14 -0.65 -18.22
C ALA A 40 0.99 -0.20 -19.42
N HIS A 41 0.41 0.57 -20.35
CA HIS A 41 1.12 1.11 -21.52
C HIS A 41 2.20 2.14 -21.12
N ARG A 42 2.04 2.84 -19.99
CA ARG A 42 3.08 3.72 -19.44
C ARG A 42 4.17 2.97 -18.68
N GLY A 43 4.06 1.64 -18.56
CA GLY A 43 5.07 0.80 -17.93
C GLY A 43 4.88 0.58 -16.42
N LEU A 44 3.78 1.06 -15.82
CA LEU A 44 3.46 0.77 -14.43
C LEU A 44 3.26 -0.74 -14.22
N LYS A 45 3.58 -1.21 -13.04
CA LYS A 45 3.46 -2.63 -12.65
C LYS A 45 2.39 -2.87 -11.60
N VAL A 46 2.12 -1.87 -10.77
CA VAL A 46 1.15 -1.93 -9.66
C VAL A 46 0.50 -0.55 -9.52
N ILE A 47 -0.76 -0.50 -9.15
CA ILE A 47 -1.45 0.75 -8.78
C ILE A 47 -1.81 0.68 -7.30
N ILE A 48 -1.44 1.71 -6.54
CA ILE A 48 -1.87 1.88 -5.15
C ILE A 48 -2.94 2.96 -5.13
N ALA A 49 -4.15 2.63 -4.68
CA ALA A 49 -5.28 3.54 -4.66
C ALA A 49 -5.80 3.75 -3.23
N GLY A 50 -5.73 4.98 -2.73
CA GLY A 50 -6.25 5.37 -1.42
C GLY A 50 -7.60 6.06 -1.52
N ALA A 51 -8.56 5.64 -0.70
CA ALA A 51 -9.90 6.23 -0.66
C ALA A 51 -10.52 6.15 0.75
N GLY A 52 -11.33 7.15 1.09
CA GLY A 52 -12.05 7.23 2.35
C GLY A 52 -13.56 7.35 2.17
N GLY A 53 -14.33 7.09 3.23
CA GLY A 53 -15.78 7.04 3.19
C GLY A 53 -16.28 5.91 2.29
N ALA A 54 -17.20 6.20 1.37
CA ALA A 54 -17.59 5.27 0.29
C ALA A 54 -16.42 5.11 -0.70
N ALA A 55 -15.45 4.30 -0.33
CA ALA A 55 -14.14 4.19 -0.94
C ALA A 55 -14.16 3.40 -2.27
N HIS A 56 -14.91 3.88 -3.26
CA HIS A 56 -15.11 3.20 -4.54
C HIS A 56 -13.88 3.23 -5.45
N LEU A 57 -12.93 4.15 -5.23
CA LEU A 57 -11.80 4.38 -6.14
C LEU A 57 -10.97 3.11 -6.44
N PRO A 58 -10.55 2.29 -5.47
CA PRO A 58 -9.73 1.12 -5.77
C PRO A 58 -10.45 0.08 -6.64
N GLY A 59 -11.72 -0.20 -6.36
CA GLY A 59 -12.54 -1.10 -7.17
C GLY A 59 -12.79 -0.57 -8.59
N MET A 60 -13.06 0.73 -8.72
CA MET A 60 -13.23 1.37 -10.02
C MET A 60 -11.93 1.33 -10.86
N VAL A 61 -10.79 1.54 -10.23
CA VAL A 61 -9.47 1.39 -10.87
C VAL A 61 -9.26 -0.06 -11.31
N ALA A 62 -9.52 -1.02 -10.42
CA ALA A 62 -9.33 -2.44 -10.71
C ALA A 62 -10.22 -2.95 -11.85
N SER A 63 -11.42 -2.35 -12.06
CA SER A 63 -12.33 -2.74 -13.12
C SER A 63 -11.86 -2.36 -14.54
N VAL A 64 -10.90 -1.42 -14.65
CA VAL A 64 -10.46 -0.88 -15.96
C VAL A 64 -8.96 -1.09 -16.23
N THR A 65 -8.26 -1.80 -15.37
CA THR A 65 -6.84 -2.15 -15.58
C THR A 65 -6.61 -3.64 -15.38
N THR A 66 -5.57 -4.18 -16.01
CA THR A 66 -5.09 -5.55 -15.79
C THR A 66 -3.94 -5.60 -14.76
N LEU A 67 -3.49 -4.44 -14.28
CA LEU A 67 -2.44 -4.38 -13.26
C LEU A 67 -2.98 -4.75 -11.87
N PRO A 68 -2.14 -5.33 -10.99
CA PRO A 68 -2.49 -5.48 -9.58
C PRO A 68 -2.86 -4.12 -8.97
N VAL A 69 -4.00 -4.09 -8.24
CA VAL A 69 -4.45 -2.91 -7.51
C VAL A 69 -4.40 -3.17 -6.03
N ILE A 70 -3.75 -2.27 -5.30
CA ILE A 70 -3.68 -2.29 -3.84
C ILE A 70 -4.54 -1.14 -3.30
N GLY A 71 -5.56 -1.48 -2.54
CA GLY A 71 -6.46 -0.54 -1.91
C GLY A 71 -5.99 -0.14 -0.51
N VAL A 72 -5.94 1.16 -0.26
CA VAL A 72 -5.66 1.72 1.07
C VAL A 72 -6.93 2.35 1.62
N PRO A 73 -7.62 1.72 2.57
CA PRO A 73 -8.72 2.37 3.27
C PRO A 73 -8.20 3.59 4.05
N ILE A 74 -8.89 4.71 3.92
CA ILE A 74 -8.50 5.95 4.61
C ILE A 74 -9.63 6.39 5.53
N LYS A 75 -9.31 6.70 6.79
CA LYS A 75 -10.23 7.38 7.70
C LYS A 75 -10.26 8.86 7.31
N SER A 76 -11.24 9.22 6.50
CA SER A 76 -11.50 10.60 6.08
C SER A 76 -12.48 11.30 7.04
N SER A 77 -12.66 12.60 6.89
CA SER A 77 -13.55 13.40 7.75
C SER A 77 -15.02 12.95 7.71
N ASN A 78 -15.44 12.29 6.63
CA ASN A 78 -16.79 11.74 6.46
C ASN A 78 -16.87 10.23 6.70
N SER A 79 -15.81 9.60 7.20
CA SER A 79 -15.80 8.15 7.48
C SER A 79 -16.57 7.81 8.76
N ILE A 80 -17.21 6.66 8.76
CA ILE A 80 -17.79 6.01 9.95
C ILE A 80 -16.68 5.19 10.62
N ASP A 81 -15.81 5.86 11.36
CA ASP A 81 -14.60 5.30 11.99
C ASP A 81 -13.62 4.55 11.05
N GLY A 82 -13.80 4.68 9.74
CA GLY A 82 -13.00 4.03 8.72
C GLY A 82 -13.52 2.65 8.30
N TRP A 83 -14.48 2.06 8.99
CA TRP A 83 -15.06 0.75 8.64
C TRP A 83 -15.77 0.77 7.30
N ASP A 84 -16.42 1.87 6.97
CA ASP A 84 -17.01 2.13 5.67
C ASP A 84 -15.98 2.03 4.54
N SER A 85 -14.80 2.64 4.72
CA SER A 85 -13.70 2.57 3.76
C SER A 85 -13.13 1.16 3.63
N VAL A 86 -12.91 0.48 4.76
CA VAL A 86 -12.40 -0.90 4.80
C VAL A 86 -13.36 -1.83 4.07
N LEU A 87 -14.63 -1.81 4.41
CA LEU A 87 -15.62 -2.71 3.83
C LEU A 87 -15.87 -2.40 2.34
N SER A 88 -15.89 -1.13 1.94
CA SER A 88 -16.05 -0.74 0.53
C SER A 88 -14.93 -1.29 -0.36
N ILE A 89 -13.69 -1.33 0.14
CA ILE A 89 -12.55 -1.81 -0.64
C ILE A 89 -12.42 -3.35 -0.55
N LEU A 90 -12.76 -3.93 0.58
CA LEU A 90 -12.59 -5.37 0.82
C LEU A 90 -13.63 -6.22 0.05
N GLN A 91 -14.88 -5.74 -0.08
CA GLN A 91 -16.01 -6.49 -0.63
C GLN A 91 -16.12 -6.37 -2.16
N MET A 92 -15.02 -6.71 -2.87
CA MET A 92 -15.04 -6.71 -4.34
C MET A 92 -15.76 -7.94 -4.91
N PRO A 93 -16.49 -7.79 -6.02
CA PRO A 93 -17.10 -8.91 -6.72
C PRO A 93 -16.04 -9.84 -7.35
N ASN A 94 -16.43 -11.09 -7.61
CA ASN A 94 -15.58 -12.02 -8.34
C ASN A 94 -15.17 -11.44 -9.70
N GLY A 95 -13.89 -11.55 -10.04
CA GLY A 95 -13.32 -11.03 -11.30
C GLY A 95 -12.70 -9.64 -11.19
N VAL A 96 -12.90 -8.92 -10.08
CA VAL A 96 -12.30 -7.58 -9.84
C VAL A 96 -11.54 -7.58 -8.49
N PRO A 97 -10.39 -8.25 -8.38
CA PRO A 97 -9.66 -8.32 -7.13
C PRO A 97 -8.97 -7.00 -6.78
N VAL A 98 -9.00 -6.64 -5.49
CA VAL A 98 -8.22 -5.56 -4.90
C VAL A 98 -7.53 -6.08 -3.65
N ALA A 99 -6.20 -6.03 -3.61
CA ALA A 99 -5.44 -6.36 -2.40
C ALA A 99 -5.59 -5.23 -1.38
N THR A 100 -6.26 -5.50 -0.25
CA THR A 100 -6.59 -4.46 0.74
C THR A 100 -5.64 -4.52 1.92
N VAL A 101 -5.01 -3.40 2.26
CA VAL A 101 -4.20 -3.24 3.47
C VAL A 101 -5.04 -2.67 4.63
N ALA A 102 -4.46 -2.62 5.83
CA ALA A 102 -5.15 -2.07 6.99
C ALA A 102 -5.48 -0.57 6.83
N LEU A 103 -6.40 -0.07 7.65
CA LEU A 103 -6.83 1.33 7.67
C LEU A 103 -5.62 2.26 7.85
N ASN A 104 -5.49 3.26 6.98
CA ASN A 104 -4.38 4.22 6.92
C ASN A 104 -2.98 3.61 6.72
N ALA A 105 -2.87 2.33 6.34
CA ALA A 105 -1.60 1.62 6.23
C ALA A 105 -0.94 1.76 4.84
N ALA A 106 -0.80 2.99 4.35
CA ALA A 106 -0.23 3.25 3.03
C ALA A 106 1.22 2.75 2.90
N LYS A 107 2.02 2.78 3.98
CA LYS A 107 3.37 2.19 3.98
C LYS A 107 3.32 0.69 3.64
N ASN A 108 2.37 -0.05 4.19
CA ASN A 108 2.20 -1.48 3.88
C ASN A 108 1.76 -1.69 2.43
N ALA A 109 0.98 -0.78 1.85
CA ALA A 109 0.66 -0.85 0.42
C ALA A 109 1.91 -0.65 -0.46
N GLY A 110 2.79 0.29 -0.10
CA GLY A 110 4.07 0.47 -0.77
C GLY A 110 4.98 -0.76 -0.65
N LEU A 111 5.07 -1.36 0.54
CA LEU A 111 5.82 -2.60 0.75
C LEU A 111 5.24 -3.77 -0.03
N LEU A 112 3.91 -3.92 -0.09
CA LEU A 112 3.27 -4.96 -0.89
C LEU A 112 3.52 -4.76 -2.39
N ALA A 113 3.48 -3.52 -2.88
CA ALA A 113 3.86 -3.20 -4.26
C ALA A 113 5.32 -3.57 -4.53
N ALA A 114 6.24 -3.25 -3.61
CA ALA A 114 7.64 -3.64 -3.72
C ALA A 114 7.82 -5.17 -3.72
N GLN A 115 7.05 -5.91 -2.91
CA GLN A 115 7.06 -7.38 -2.93
C GLN A 115 6.57 -7.95 -4.27
N ILE A 116 5.50 -7.39 -4.84
CA ILE A 116 5.00 -7.82 -6.16
C ILE A 116 6.05 -7.58 -7.24
N ILE A 117 6.69 -6.42 -7.25
CA ILE A 117 7.74 -6.09 -8.22
C ILE A 117 8.98 -6.96 -7.96
N GLY A 118 9.38 -7.14 -6.71
CA GLY A 118 10.54 -7.94 -6.31
C GLY A 118 10.43 -9.43 -6.62
N ALA A 119 9.21 -9.94 -6.89
CA ALA A 119 9.04 -11.30 -7.38
C ALA A 119 9.66 -11.52 -8.79
N PHE A 120 9.93 -10.43 -9.53
CA PHE A 120 10.47 -10.44 -10.88
C PHE A 120 11.71 -9.53 -11.05
N ASP A 121 12.08 -8.76 -10.02
CA ASP A 121 13.22 -7.85 -9.99
C ASP A 121 14.11 -8.16 -8.79
N ALA A 122 15.30 -8.73 -9.07
CA ALA A 122 16.23 -9.18 -8.05
C ALA A 122 16.74 -8.02 -7.16
N SER A 123 16.91 -6.82 -7.71
CA SER A 123 17.40 -5.67 -6.94
C SER A 123 16.37 -5.20 -5.92
N VAL A 124 15.10 -5.23 -6.26
CA VAL A 124 14.01 -4.92 -5.35
C VAL A 124 13.84 -6.04 -4.32
N ALA A 125 13.97 -7.31 -4.72
CA ALA A 125 13.92 -8.44 -3.80
C ALA A 125 15.00 -8.36 -2.72
N GLU A 126 16.25 -8.00 -3.09
CA GLU A 126 17.34 -7.83 -2.15
C GLU A 126 17.07 -6.71 -1.14
N LYS A 127 16.59 -5.56 -1.60
CA LYS A 127 16.19 -4.46 -0.70
C LYS A 127 15.07 -4.84 0.25
N MET A 128 14.09 -5.63 -0.23
CA MET A 128 13.02 -6.15 0.63
C MET A 128 13.54 -7.14 1.68
N ALA A 129 14.52 -7.98 1.34
CA ALA A 129 15.17 -8.87 2.30
C ALA A 129 15.95 -8.07 3.35
N GLN A 130 16.71 -7.05 2.93
CA GLN A 130 17.40 -6.14 3.84
C GLN A 130 16.44 -5.42 4.76
N TYR A 131 15.34 -4.87 4.24
CA TYR A 131 14.30 -4.21 5.05
C TYR A 131 13.77 -5.12 6.17
N LYS A 132 13.54 -6.42 5.88
CA LYS A 132 13.10 -7.38 6.90
C LYS A 132 14.19 -7.66 7.94
N THR A 133 15.44 -7.73 7.53
CA THR A 133 16.60 -7.89 8.41
C THR A 133 16.73 -6.69 9.36
N ASP A 134 16.59 -5.48 8.83
CA ASP A 134 16.68 -4.26 9.64
C ASP A 134 15.54 -4.17 10.67
N MET A 135 14.32 -4.56 10.29
CA MET A 135 13.21 -4.65 11.25
C MET A 135 13.48 -5.65 12.36
N LYS A 136 14.09 -6.81 12.05
CA LYS A 136 14.48 -7.81 13.04
C LYS A 136 15.50 -7.22 14.01
N HIS A 137 16.58 -6.65 13.49
CA HIS A 137 17.64 -6.05 14.31
C HIS A 137 17.09 -4.94 15.21
N ALA A 138 16.20 -4.09 14.72
CA ALA A 138 15.60 -3.03 15.53
C ALA A 138 14.78 -3.57 16.72
N VAL A 139 14.18 -4.76 16.61
CA VAL A 139 13.48 -5.41 17.72
C VAL A 139 14.49 -6.04 18.68
N GLU A 140 15.52 -6.73 18.17
CA GLU A 140 16.57 -7.36 18.96
C GLU A 140 17.36 -6.33 19.80
N GLU A 141 17.70 -5.18 19.20
CA GLU A 141 18.35 -4.06 19.91
C GLU A 141 17.49 -3.52 21.06
N LYS A 142 16.18 -3.34 20.81
CA LYS A 142 15.23 -2.93 21.86
C LYS A 142 15.16 -3.95 22.98
N ALA A 143 15.09 -5.24 22.64
CA ALA A 143 15.08 -6.33 23.62
C ALA A 143 16.38 -6.35 24.45
N ALA A 144 17.53 -6.24 23.78
CA ALA A 144 18.83 -6.16 24.47
C ALA A 144 18.92 -4.96 25.42
N GLY A 145 18.41 -3.80 25.00
CA GLY A 145 18.36 -2.59 25.84
C GLY A 145 17.49 -2.71 27.10
N MET A 146 16.54 -3.68 27.09
CA MET A 146 15.71 -3.93 28.28
C MET A 146 16.42 -4.73 29.37
N LYS A 147 17.49 -5.48 29.05
CA LYS A 147 18.19 -6.39 29.99
C LYS A 147 18.68 -5.68 31.24
N SER A 148 19.17 -4.46 31.13
CA SER A 148 19.65 -3.68 32.26
C SER A 148 18.57 -3.32 33.29
N LYS A 149 17.32 -3.11 32.79
CA LYS A 149 16.19 -2.73 33.63
C LYS A 149 15.33 -3.93 34.06
N TRP A 150 15.31 -4.98 33.24
CA TRP A 150 14.46 -6.17 33.43
C TRP A 150 15.31 -7.43 33.20
N PRO A 151 16.05 -7.91 34.24
CA PRO A 151 17.00 -9.03 34.06
C PRO A 151 16.34 -10.39 33.76
N ASN A 152 15.09 -10.57 34.14
CA ASN A 152 14.36 -11.83 33.96
C ASN A 152 13.48 -11.84 32.68
N GLN A 153 13.97 -11.27 31.61
CA GLN A 153 13.27 -11.33 30.32
C GLN A 153 13.59 -12.61 29.56
N PHE A 154 12.74 -12.94 28.58
CA PHE A 154 12.98 -14.03 27.62
C PHE A 154 14.25 -13.75 26.79
N ASP A 155 15.11 -14.75 26.71
CA ASP A 155 16.37 -14.72 25.95
C ASP A 155 16.41 -15.96 25.03
N MET A 156 16.56 -15.77 23.72
CA MET A 156 16.85 -16.85 22.78
C MET A 156 18.30 -16.86 22.39
#